data_65036d89eb52715a2d80c8a56cd9e375
#
_entry.id   65036d89eb52715a2d80c8a56cd9e375
#
_cell.length_a   1.000
_cell.length_b   1.000
_cell.length_c   1.000
_cell.angle_alpha   90.00
_cell.angle_beta   90.00
_cell.angle_gamma   90.00
#
_symmetry.space_group_name_H-M   'P 1'
#
loop_
_entity.id
_entity.type
_entity.pdbx_description
1 polymer ?
#
loop_
_entity_poly.entity_id
_entity_poly.type
_entity_poly.pdbx_seq_one_letter_code
_entity_poly.pdbx_strand_id
1 'polypeptide(L)'
;MDQIVDTATPSPDTLLRIIAAQTEIAKLGLDLGSVMAYVAEQVPLLTGASAAAVEFAEGDDMVYRAASGTAAGMLGLRLRRSGSLSGLCVQRGELLHCVDSETDPRVDRDACRRVGLRSMLVMPLTHADTTVGVLKVMSPDVDGFSPADAGTLRLTAGLIAAAMFYAARNEANELYLRATHDALTGLPNRALFYDRLRQSMHTALRANGRLGILNIDMDGLKPINDGFGHRAGDAALREIATRMIGAVRRSDTVARVGGDEFAVILPNVGNRDDAHTQSTRLARQVGEPFEFEGHALRLGVSVGIAMLPDDGTDMNALIEHADQAMYEVKRTRGQRTRDA
;
A
#
# COMPACT_ATOMS: atom_id res chain seq x y z
N MET A 1 -19.68 -3.30 -37.36
CA MET A 1 -20.76 -2.42 -36.92
C MET A 1 -20.83 -2.61 -35.42
N ASP A 2 -20.33 -1.65 -34.62
CA ASP A 2 -20.43 -1.74 -33.15
C ASP A 2 -21.92 -1.60 -32.78
N GLN A 3 -22.52 -2.71 -32.31
CA GLN A 3 -23.85 -2.65 -31.75
C GLN A 3 -23.75 -1.88 -30.43
N ILE A 4 -24.39 -0.72 -30.38
CA ILE A 4 -24.65 -0.03 -29.11
C ILE A 4 -25.47 -1.02 -28.28
N VAL A 5 -24.93 -1.45 -27.15
CA VAL A 5 -25.64 -2.36 -26.24
C VAL A 5 -26.77 -1.55 -25.59
N ASP A 6 -28.00 -1.80 -26.05
CA ASP A 6 -29.19 -1.24 -25.40
C ASP A 6 -29.31 -1.82 -23.99
N THR A 7 -29.73 -1.02 -23.02
CA THR A 7 -29.91 -1.44 -21.64
C THR A 7 -31.31 -1.14 -21.17
N ALA A 8 -32.00 -2.18 -20.69
CA ALA A 8 -33.32 -2.06 -20.07
C ALA A 8 -33.20 -2.05 -18.53
N THR A 9 -34.20 -1.47 -17.89
CA THR A 9 -34.30 -1.50 -16.41
C THR A 9 -34.56 -2.95 -15.95
N PRO A 10 -33.79 -3.50 -15.02
CA PRO A 10 -34.03 -4.82 -14.44
C PRO A 10 -35.38 -4.89 -13.71
N SER A 11 -35.86 -6.13 -13.49
CA SER A 11 -37.10 -6.35 -12.72
C SER A 11 -36.97 -5.83 -11.27
N PRO A 12 -38.08 -5.51 -10.60
CA PRO A 12 -38.05 -5.10 -9.19
C PRO A 12 -37.33 -6.12 -8.26
N ASP A 13 -37.55 -7.40 -8.51
CA ASP A 13 -36.88 -8.48 -7.76
C ASP A 13 -35.34 -8.45 -7.97
N THR A 14 -34.91 -8.32 -9.23
CA THR A 14 -33.49 -8.18 -9.56
C THR A 14 -32.88 -6.94 -8.91
N LEU A 15 -33.60 -5.80 -8.87
CA LEU A 15 -33.15 -4.58 -8.21
C LEU A 15 -32.93 -4.79 -6.69
N LEU A 16 -33.82 -5.49 -6.01
CA LEU A 16 -33.65 -5.82 -4.58
C LEU A 16 -32.42 -6.71 -4.35
N ARG A 17 -32.20 -7.68 -5.21
CA ARG A 17 -31.02 -8.55 -5.16
C ARG A 17 -29.72 -7.77 -5.43
N ILE A 18 -29.74 -6.81 -6.36
CA ILE A 18 -28.61 -5.90 -6.59
C ILE A 18 -28.29 -5.10 -5.33
N ILE A 19 -29.32 -4.51 -4.67
CA ILE A 19 -29.14 -3.75 -3.42
C ILE A 19 -28.56 -4.63 -2.32
N ALA A 20 -29.05 -5.87 -2.18
CA ALA A 20 -28.52 -6.82 -1.21
C ALA A 20 -27.03 -7.14 -1.50
N ALA A 21 -26.68 -7.42 -2.75
CA ALA A 21 -25.29 -7.67 -3.16
C ALA A 21 -24.39 -6.44 -2.90
N GLN A 22 -24.86 -5.24 -3.20
CA GLN A 22 -24.14 -4.00 -2.92
C GLN A 22 -23.89 -3.80 -1.41
N THR A 23 -24.87 -4.17 -0.58
CA THR A 23 -24.75 -4.11 0.88
C THR A 23 -23.68 -5.07 1.39
N GLU A 24 -23.63 -6.29 0.85
CA GLU A 24 -22.59 -7.27 1.24
C GLU A 24 -21.20 -6.83 0.77
N ILE A 25 -21.06 -6.28 -0.43
CA ILE A 25 -19.78 -5.71 -0.91
C ILE A 25 -19.30 -4.60 0.05
N ALA A 26 -20.20 -3.73 0.51
CA ALA A 26 -19.85 -2.68 1.46
C ALA A 26 -19.39 -3.23 2.82
N LYS A 27 -19.92 -4.38 3.27
CA LYS A 27 -19.49 -5.05 4.52
C LYS A 27 -18.12 -5.73 4.40
N LEU A 28 -17.74 -6.20 3.20
CA LEU A 28 -16.42 -6.79 2.94
C LEU A 28 -15.28 -5.76 3.05
N GLY A 29 -15.62 -4.48 3.04
CA GLY A 29 -14.67 -3.39 3.24
C GLY A 29 -13.64 -3.28 2.11
N LEU A 30 -12.34 -3.21 2.47
CA LEU A 30 -11.24 -3.00 1.53
C LEU A 30 -10.47 -4.30 1.19
N ASP A 31 -11.01 -5.46 1.51
CA ASP A 31 -10.42 -6.73 1.07
C ASP A 31 -10.76 -7.01 -0.40
N LEU A 32 -9.84 -6.62 -1.26
CA LEU A 32 -9.98 -6.73 -2.71
C LEU A 32 -10.27 -8.17 -3.16
N GLY A 33 -9.61 -9.16 -2.57
CA GLY A 33 -9.78 -10.57 -2.90
C GLY A 33 -11.21 -11.05 -2.61
N SER A 34 -11.72 -10.77 -1.41
CA SER A 34 -13.09 -11.11 -1.00
C SER A 34 -14.15 -10.38 -1.83
N VAL A 35 -13.95 -9.10 -2.15
CA VAL A 35 -14.87 -8.35 -3.01
C VAL A 35 -14.95 -8.97 -4.40
N MET A 36 -13.81 -9.28 -5.04
CA MET A 36 -13.78 -9.87 -6.38
C MET A 36 -14.41 -11.28 -6.41
N ALA A 37 -14.10 -12.12 -5.42
CA ALA A 37 -14.67 -13.46 -5.31
C ALA A 37 -16.18 -13.40 -5.15
N TYR A 38 -16.68 -12.57 -4.24
CA TYR A 38 -18.11 -12.36 -4.01
C TYR A 38 -18.83 -11.89 -5.29
N VAL A 39 -18.26 -10.90 -5.98
CA VAL A 39 -18.82 -10.38 -7.24
C VAL A 39 -18.90 -11.50 -8.31
N ALA A 40 -17.83 -12.26 -8.49
CA ALA A 40 -17.81 -13.35 -9.46
C ALA A 40 -18.89 -14.42 -9.16
N GLU A 41 -19.19 -14.67 -7.89
CA GLU A 41 -20.23 -15.62 -7.47
C GLU A 41 -21.66 -15.06 -7.63
N GLN A 42 -21.89 -13.79 -7.31
CA GLN A 42 -23.23 -13.23 -7.28
C GLN A 42 -23.75 -12.80 -8.66
N VAL A 43 -22.88 -12.29 -9.52
CA VAL A 43 -23.33 -11.73 -10.81
C VAL A 43 -23.97 -12.77 -11.74
N PRO A 44 -23.52 -14.03 -11.84
CA PRO A 44 -24.25 -15.06 -12.59
C PRO A 44 -25.67 -15.27 -12.09
N LEU A 45 -25.88 -15.20 -10.77
CA LEU A 45 -27.21 -15.35 -10.18
C LEU A 45 -28.17 -14.19 -10.52
N LEU A 46 -27.62 -13.01 -10.85
CA LEU A 46 -28.38 -11.81 -11.22
C LEU A 46 -28.69 -11.76 -12.73
N THR A 47 -27.88 -12.41 -13.57
CA THR A 47 -27.95 -12.35 -15.03
C THR A 47 -28.31 -13.67 -15.71
N GLY A 48 -28.45 -14.77 -14.94
CA GLY A 48 -28.63 -16.11 -15.52
C GLY A 48 -27.42 -16.65 -16.27
N ALA A 49 -26.25 -16.00 -16.14
CA ALA A 49 -25.01 -16.46 -16.76
C ALA A 49 -24.53 -17.80 -16.21
N SER A 50 -23.82 -18.58 -17.01
CA SER A 50 -23.19 -19.84 -16.58
C SER A 50 -21.86 -19.63 -15.85
N ALA A 51 -21.27 -18.44 -16.01
CA ALA A 51 -20.00 -18.07 -15.39
C ALA A 51 -19.82 -16.55 -15.34
N ALA A 52 -18.99 -16.10 -14.41
CA ALA A 52 -18.46 -14.74 -14.41
C ALA A 52 -16.97 -14.72 -14.10
N ALA A 53 -16.30 -13.65 -14.52
CA ALA A 53 -14.91 -13.39 -14.19
C ALA A 53 -14.68 -11.88 -13.95
N VAL A 54 -13.78 -11.59 -13.01
CA VAL A 54 -13.21 -10.26 -12.81
C VAL A 54 -11.77 -10.30 -13.31
N GLU A 55 -11.46 -9.43 -14.25
CA GLU A 55 -10.13 -9.36 -14.87
C GLU A 55 -9.52 -7.97 -14.62
N PHE A 56 -8.23 -7.93 -14.26
CA PHE A 56 -7.47 -6.69 -14.15
C PHE A 56 -6.53 -6.50 -15.32
N ALA A 57 -6.36 -5.24 -15.72
CA ALA A 57 -5.34 -4.85 -16.67
C ALA A 57 -3.99 -4.69 -15.94
N GLU A 58 -3.03 -5.56 -16.23
CA GLU A 58 -1.68 -5.55 -15.67
C GLU A 58 -0.65 -5.47 -16.80
N GLY A 59 -0.15 -4.28 -17.04
CA GLY A 59 0.72 -4.04 -18.19
C GLY A 59 0.02 -4.38 -19.50
N ASP A 60 0.59 -5.28 -20.28
CA ASP A 60 0.06 -5.72 -21.57
C ASP A 60 -0.93 -6.90 -21.48
N ASP A 61 -1.25 -7.35 -20.27
CA ASP A 61 -2.12 -8.50 -20.04
C ASP A 61 -3.42 -8.12 -19.33
N MET A 62 -4.46 -8.94 -19.57
CA MET A 62 -5.68 -9.05 -18.77
C MET A 62 -5.54 -10.30 -17.89
N VAL A 63 -5.66 -10.16 -16.57
CA VAL A 63 -5.43 -11.23 -15.60
C VAL A 63 -6.71 -11.56 -14.86
N TYR A 64 -7.12 -12.84 -14.89
CA TYR A 64 -8.27 -13.35 -14.15
C TYR A 64 -7.99 -13.37 -12.65
N ARG A 65 -8.58 -12.41 -11.92
CA ARG A 65 -8.40 -12.25 -10.47
C ARG A 65 -9.49 -12.93 -9.65
N ALA A 66 -10.67 -13.11 -10.24
CA ALA A 66 -11.73 -13.97 -9.70
C ALA A 66 -12.51 -14.60 -10.85
N ALA A 67 -13.03 -15.79 -10.62
CA ALA A 67 -13.85 -16.50 -11.61
C ALA A 67 -14.79 -17.48 -10.92
N SER A 68 -15.98 -17.69 -11.50
CA SER A 68 -16.99 -18.60 -11.00
C SER A 68 -17.63 -19.42 -12.12
N GLY A 69 -18.44 -20.41 -11.75
CA GLY A 69 -19.15 -21.26 -12.69
C GLY A 69 -18.18 -22.02 -13.59
N THR A 70 -18.48 -22.13 -14.89
CA THR A 70 -17.62 -22.84 -15.86
C THR A 70 -16.25 -22.18 -16.07
N ALA A 71 -16.06 -20.94 -15.63
CA ALA A 71 -14.79 -20.22 -15.70
C ALA A 71 -13.91 -20.38 -14.46
N ALA A 72 -14.35 -21.09 -13.41
CA ALA A 72 -13.61 -21.20 -12.14
C ALA A 72 -12.15 -21.70 -12.31
N GLY A 73 -11.91 -22.57 -13.27
CA GLY A 73 -10.58 -23.09 -13.60
C GLY A 73 -9.64 -22.08 -14.28
N MET A 74 -10.11 -20.87 -14.59
CA MET A 74 -9.33 -19.84 -15.27
C MET A 74 -8.64 -18.86 -14.31
N LEU A 75 -8.78 -19.01 -13.00
CA LEU A 75 -8.15 -18.13 -12.02
C LEU A 75 -6.64 -18.05 -12.27
N GLY A 76 -6.11 -16.83 -12.36
CA GLY A 76 -4.70 -16.58 -12.67
C GLY A 76 -4.33 -16.62 -14.16
N LEU A 77 -5.27 -16.95 -15.06
CA LEU A 77 -5.05 -16.91 -16.50
C LEU A 77 -4.69 -15.50 -16.95
N ARG A 78 -3.68 -15.39 -17.80
CA ARG A 78 -3.22 -14.14 -18.41
C ARG A 78 -3.52 -14.18 -19.91
N LEU A 79 -4.25 -13.21 -20.39
CA LEU A 79 -4.55 -13.01 -21.80
C LEU A 79 -3.93 -11.70 -22.28
N ARG A 80 -3.41 -11.67 -23.52
CA ARG A 80 -2.93 -10.43 -24.11
C ARG A 80 -4.06 -9.40 -24.17
N ARG A 81 -3.79 -8.19 -23.70
CA ARG A 81 -4.72 -7.06 -23.76
C ARG A 81 -5.05 -6.71 -25.24
N SER A 82 -4.02 -6.68 -26.09
CA SER A 82 -4.19 -6.53 -27.53
C SER A 82 -4.80 -7.81 -28.12
N GLY A 83 -5.99 -7.72 -28.73
CA GLY A 83 -6.67 -8.87 -29.36
C GLY A 83 -7.62 -9.64 -28.44
N SER A 84 -7.96 -9.10 -27.27
CA SER A 84 -9.03 -9.63 -26.42
C SER A 84 -10.19 -8.64 -26.29
N LEU A 85 -11.42 -9.18 -26.15
CA LEU A 85 -12.60 -8.34 -25.93
C LEU A 85 -12.51 -7.56 -24.59
N SER A 86 -11.92 -8.17 -23.56
CA SER A 86 -11.65 -7.53 -22.27
C SER A 86 -10.70 -6.35 -22.42
N GLY A 87 -9.60 -6.51 -23.15
CA GLY A 87 -8.66 -5.43 -23.43
C GLY A 87 -9.27 -4.28 -24.24
N LEU A 88 -10.11 -4.62 -25.22
CA LEU A 88 -10.86 -3.62 -26.00
C LEU A 88 -11.86 -2.86 -25.11
N CYS A 89 -12.54 -3.55 -24.20
CA CYS A 89 -13.45 -2.96 -23.22
C CYS A 89 -12.72 -1.95 -22.31
N VAL A 90 -11.54 -2.31 -21.79
CA VAL A 90 -10.71 -1.39 -20.98
C VAL A 90 -10.27 -0.17 -21.80
N GLN A 91 -9.93 -0.36 -23.07
CA GLN A 91 -9.48 0.73 -23.95
C GLN A 91 -10.59 1.72 -24.27
N ARG A 92 -11.82 1.22 -24.50
CA ARG A 92 -12.98 2.04 -24.89
C ARG A 92 -13.74 2.61 -23.69
N GLY A 93 -13.66 1.96 -22.53
CA GLY A 93 -14.48 2.30 -21.36
C GLY A 93 -15.97 2.04 -21.55
N GLU A 94 -16.34 1.13 -22.45
CA GLU A 94 -17.72 0.86 -22.85
C GLU A 94 -18.08 -0.63 -22.68
N LEU A 95 -19.35 -0.90 -22.37
CA LEU A 95 -19.88 -2.27 -22.36
C LEU A 95 -19.80 -2.88 -23.76
N LEU A 96 -19.18 -4.04 -23.86
CA LEU A 96 -19.08 -4.81 -25.10
C LEU A 96 -19.88 -6.09 -25.01
N HIS A 97 -20.63 -6.39 -26.09
CA HIS A 97 -21.38 -7.63 -26.26
C HIS A 97 -20.78 -8.46 -27.38
N CYS A 98 -20.45 -9.71 -27.08
CA CYS A 98 -20.17 -10.76 -28.05
C CYS A 98 -21.40 -11.66 -28.15
N VAL A 99 -22.14 -11.57 -29.24
CA VAL A 99 -23.37 -12.35 -29.49
C VAL A 99 -23.04 -13.82 -29.79
N ASP A 100 -21.99 -14.05 -30.57
CA ASP A 100 -21.50 -15.40 -30.91
C ASP A 100 -20.00 -15.39 -31.10
N SER A 101 -19.29 -16.10 -30.23
CA SER A 101 -17.83 -16.21 -30.26
C SER A 101 -17.27 -16.87 -31.51
N GLU A 102 -18.10 -17.64 -32.26
CA GLU A 102 -17.68 -18.25 -33.52
C GLU A 102 -17.57 -17.24 -34.67
N THR A 103 -18.32 -16.15 -34.59
CA THR A 103 -18.39 -15.16 -35.68
C THR A 103 -17.78 -13.81 -35.31
N ASP A 104 -17.58 -13.55 -34.03
CA ASP A 104 -17.02 -12.27 -33.55
C ASP A 104 -15.48 -12.22 -33.75
N PRO A 105 -14.95 -11.31 -34.59
CA PRO A 105 -13.52 -11.22 -34.85
C PRO A 105 -12.71 -10.64 -33.67
N ARG A 106 -13.37 -10.12 -32.63
CA ARG A 106 -12.73 -9.48 -31.47
C ARG A 106 -12.33 -10.49 -30.38
N VAL A 107 -12.69 -11.77 -30.53
CA VAL A 107 -12.47 -12.80 -29.52
C VAL A 107 -11.57 -13.93 -30.07
N ASP A 108 -10.82 -14.58 -29.15
CA ASP A 108 -10.11 -15.82 -29.46
C ASP A 108 -11.11 -16.99 -29.46
N ARG A 109 -11.47 -17.43 -30.64
CA ARG A 109 -12.43 -18.51 -30.89
C ARG A 109 -12.02 -19.82 -30.19
N ASP A 110 -10.74 -20.17 -30.30
CA ASP A 110 -10.24 -21.43 -29.76
C ASP A 110 -10.23 -21.42 -28.23
N ALA A 111 -9.94 -20.25 -27.63
CA ALA A 111 -10.09 -20.05 -26.19
C ALA A 111 -11.56 -20.20 -25.75
N CYS A 112 -12.50 -19.60 -26.48
CA CYS A 112 -13.93 -19.70 -26.18
C CYS A 112 -14.45 -21.16 -26.30
N ARG A 113 -14.04 -21.89 -27.31
CA ARG A 113 -14.41 -23.31 -27.50
C ARG A 113 -13.93 -24.20 -26.36
N ARG A 114 -12.69 -24.00 -25.87
CA ARG A 114 -12.12 -24.77 -24.74
C ARG A 114 -12.96 -24.68 -23.48
N VAL A 115 -13.67 -23.58 -23.26
CA VAL A 115 -14.48 -23.33 -22.06
C VAL A 115 -15.98 -23.44 -22.33
N GLY A 116 -16.38 -23.80 -23.54
CA GLY A 116 -17.79 -23.94 -23.91
C GLY A 116 -18.54 -22.60 -23.97
N LEU A 117 -17.86 -21.51 -24.26
CA LEU A 117 -18.41 -20.14 -24.27
C LEU A 117 -18.89 -19.79 -25.68
N ARG A 118 -20.14 -19.32 -25.83
CA ARG A 118 -20.71 -18.84 -27.07
C ARG A 118 -21.02 -17.37 -27.08
N SER A 119 -21.52 -16.80 -25.98
CA SER A 119 -21.76 -15.36 -25.88
C SER A 119 -21.23 -14.77 -24.56
N MET A 120 -20.94 -13.47 -24.54
CA MET A 120 -20.47 -12.78 -23.34
C MET A 120 -20.83 -11.30 -23.34
N LEU A 121 -21.05 -10.75 -22.13
CA LEU A 121 -21.02 -9.32 -21.87
C LEU A 121 -19.74 -8.97 -21.09
N VAL A 122 -19.07 -7.91 -21.51
CA VAL A 122 -17.85 -7.39 -20.86
C VAL A 122 -18.09 -5.96 -20.44
N MET A 123 -18.22 -5.72 -19.13
CA MET A 123 -18.51 -4.44 -18.52
C MET A 123 -17.22 -3.82 -17.97
N PRO A 124 -16.87 -2.57 -18.32
CA PRO A 124 -15.74 -1.90 -17.75
C PRO A 124 -15.99 -1.54 -16.28
N LEU A 125 -15.01 -1.75 -15.43
CA LEU A 125 -15.01 -1.34 -14.04
C LEU A 125 -14.26 0.00 -13.96
N THR A 126 -15.00 1.09 -14.14
CA THR A 126 -14.46 2.45 -14.20
C THR A 126 -14.84 3.24 -12.96
N HIS A 127 -13.84 3.87 -12.32
CA HIS A 127 -14.01 4.79 -11.20
C HIS A 127 -13.12 6.03 -11.40
N ALA A 128 -13.70 7.23 -11.23
CA ALA A 128 -12.99 8.52 -11.40
C ALA A 128 -12.14 8.54 -12.71
N ASP A 129 -12.78 8.23 -13.83
CA ASP A 129 -12.20 8.19 -15.18
C ASP A 129 -11.06 7.16 -15.38
N THR A 130 -10.87 6.28 -14.42
CA THR A 130 -9.89 5.19 -14.50
C THR A 130 -10.62 3.84 -14.61
N THR A 131 -10.36 3.08 -15.68
CA THR A 131 -10.83 1.71 -15.82
C THR A 131 -9.80 0.77 -15.17
N VAL A 132 -10.18 0.21 -14.01
CA VAL A 132 -9.30 -0.68 -13.21
C VAL A 132 -9.33 -2.13 -13.71
N GLY A 133 -10.37 -2.52 -14.45
CA GLY A 133 -10.53 -3.87 -14.94
C GLY A 133 -11.86 -4.06 -15.67
N VAL A 134 -12.29 -5.29 -15.80
CA VAL A 134 -13.58 -5.64 -16.39
C VAL A 134 -14.29 -6.70 -15.55
N LEU A 135 -15.61 -6.64 -15.57
CA LEU A 135 -16.51 -7.70 -15.13
C LEU A 135 -17.08 -8.36 -16.39
N LYS A 136 -16.82 -9.67 -16.55
CA LYS A 136 -17.27 -10.45 -17.67
C LYS A 136 -18.27 -11.51 -17.23
N VAL A 137 -19.40 -11.62 -17.90
CA VAL A 137 -20.36 -12.72 -17.76
C VAL A 137 -20.42 -13.54 -19.05
N MET A 138 -20.62 -14.85 -18.92
CA MET A 138 -20.46 -15.81 -20.01
C MET A 138 -21.64 -16.78 -20.07
N SER A 139 -22.04 -17.14 -21.31
CA SER A 139 -23.08 -18.13 -21.58
C SER A 139 -22.63 -19.15 -22.64
N PRO A 140 -23.05 -20.42 -22.55
CA PRO A 140 -22.88 -21.41 -23.61
C PRO A 140 -23.82 -21.21 -24.78
N ASP A 141 -24.82 -20.33 -24.66
CA ASP A 141 -25.81 -20.10 -25.70
C ASP A 141 -25.42 -18.89 -26.56
N VAL A 142 -25.77 -18.92 -27.83
CA VAL A 142 -25.67 -17.76 -28.73
C VAL A 142 -26.67 -16.72 -28.28
N ASP A 143 -26.26 -15.45 -28.24
CA ASP A 143 -27.10 -14.33 -27.81
C ASP A 143 -27.75 -14.55 -26.43
N GLY A 144 -27.00 -15.17 -25.52
CA GLY A 144 -27.50 -15.59 -24.21
C GLY A 144 -27.76 -14.46 -23.20
N PHE A 145 -27.68 -13.20 -23.63
CA PHE A 145 -27.86 -12.04 -22.75
C PHE A 145 -28.85 -11.03 -23.31
N SER A 146 -29.76 -10.59 -22.46
CA SER A 146 -30.77 -9.59 -22.77
C SER A 146 -30.29 -8.15 -22.46
N PRO A 147 -30.98 -7.12 -22.96
CA PRO A 147 -30.77 -5.74 -22.53
C PRO A 147 -30.94 -5.51 -21.01
N ALA A 148 -31.76 -6.32 -20.32
CA ALA A 148 -31.93 -6.26 -18.86
C ALA A 148 -30.69 -6.77 -18.12
N ASP A 149 -29.98 -7.79 -18.67
CA ASP A 149 -28.71 -8.26 -18.10
C ASP A 149 -27.62 -7.21 -18.24
N ALA A 150 -27.55 -6.54 -19.37
CA ALA A 150 -26.65 -5.39 -19.57
C ALA A 150 -26.97 -4.25 -18.59
N GLY A 151 -28.26 -3.96 -18.34
CA GLY A 151 -28.72 -3.01 -17.32
C GLY A 151 -28.30 -3.42 -15.90
N THR A 152 -28.45 -4.72 -15.58
CA THR A 152 -28.02 -5.29 -14.29
C THR A 152 -26.51 -5.09 -14.06
N LEU A 153 -25.67 -5.42 -15.06
CA LEU A 153 -24.24 -5.21 -14.99
C LEU A 153 -23.88 -3.73 -14.82
N ARG A 154 -24.56 -2.83 -15.52
CA ARG A 154 -24.30 -1.38 -15.41
C ARG A 154 -24.60 -0.85 -14.01
N LEU A 155 -25.72 -1.27 -13.39
CA LEU A 155 -26.07 -0.86 -12.03
C LEU A 155 -25.12 -1.39 -10.96
N THR A 156 -24.54 -2.57 -11.18
CA THR A 156 -23.59 -3.17 -10.22
C THR A 156 -22.17 -2.64 -10.41
N ALA A 157 -21.77 -2.34 -11.65
CA ALA A 157 -20.37 -2.02 -12.02
C ALA A 157 -19.81 -0.80 -11.29
N GLY A 158 -20.61 0.25 -11.11
CA GLY A 158 -20.13 1.49 -10.46
C GLY A 158 -19.67 1.29 -9.02
N LEU A 159 -20.45 0.59 -8.20
CA LEU A 159 -20.07 0.30 -6.82
C LEU A 159 -18.90 -0.69 -6.74
N ILE A 160 -18.94 -1.72 -7.59
CA ILE A 160 -17.86 -2.71 -7.69
C ILE A 160 -16.55 -2.02 -8.07
N ALA A 161 -16.57 -1.18 -9.10
CA ALA A 161 -15.40 -0.43 -9.55
C ALA A 161 -14.86 0.49 -8.44
N ALA A 162 -15.73 1.19 -7.70
CA ALA A 162 -15.33 2.03 -6.58
C ALA A 162 -14.69 1.18 -5.46
N ALA A 163 -15.34 0.10 -5.03
CA ALA A 163 -14.80 -0.79 -4.00
C ALA A 163 -13.43 -1.36 -4.39
N MET A 164 -13.30 -1.84 -5.63
CA MET A 164 -12.04 -2.39 -6.15
C MET A 164 -10.95 -1.33 -6.29
N PHE A 165 -11.29 -0.11 -6.74
CA PHE A 165 -10.33 0.99 -6.85
C PHE A 165 -9.75 1.37 -5.48
N TYR A 166 -10.61 1.53 -4.47
CA TYR A 166 -10.16 1.86 -3.12
C TYR A 166 -9.40 0.72 -2.46
N ALA A 167 -9.83 -0.54 -2.65
CA ALA A 167 -9.13 -1.71 -2.13
C ALA A 167 -7.73 -1.85 -2.75
N ALA A 168 -7.61 -1.75 -4.08
CA ALA A 168 -6.31 -1.80 -4.76
C ALA A 168 -5.38 -0.66 -4.33
N ARG A 169 -5.92 0.54 -4.12
CA ARG A 169 -5.15 1.69 -3.62
C ARG A 169 -4.69 1.49 -2.17
N ASN A 170 -5.55 0.89 -1.34
CA ASN A 170 -5.21 0.58 0.04
C ASN A 170 -4.10 -0.48 0.12
N GLU A 171 -4.20 -1.56 -0.66
CA GLU A 171 -3.16 -2.60 -0.75
C GLU A 171 -1.82 -2.03 -1.20
N ALA A 172 -1.81 -1.17 -2.25
CA ALA A 172 -0.60 -0.49 -2.70
C ALA A 172 0.00 0.40 -1.60
N ASN A 173 -0.84 1.11 -0.84
CA ASN A 173 -0.40 1.94 0.28
C ASN A 173 0.16 1.09 1.44
N GLU A 174 -0.47 -0.03 1.78
CA GLU A 174 0.06 -0.96 2.79
C GLU A 174 1.40 -1.57 2.38
N LEU A 175 1.55 -1.97 1.11
CA LEU A 175 2.82 -2.47 0.58
C LEU A 175 3.90 -1.39 0.65
N TYR A 176 3.56 -0.15 0.28
CA TYR A 176 4.48 0.97 0.42
C TYR A 176 4.89 1.20 1.88
N LEU A 177 3.93 1.22 2.82
CA LEU A 177 4.24 1.40 4.24
C LEU A 177 5.11 0.26 4.78
N ARG A 178 4.81 -0.99 4.46
CA ARG A 178 5.65 -2.15 4.86
C ARG A 178 7.06 -2.07 4.29
N ALA A 179 7.21 -1.61 3.05
CA ALA A 179 8.52 -1.47 2.41
C ALA A 179 9.36 -0.31 2.95
N THR A 180 8.72 0.74 3.48
CA THR A 180 9.37 2.02 3.79
C THR A 180 9.32 2.42 5.25
N HIS A 181 8.49 1.77 6.08
CA HIS A 181 8.32 2.11 7.51
C HIS A 181 8.56 0.91 8.42
N ASP A 182 8.97 1.19 9.65
CA ASP A 182 9.12 0.22 10.72
C ASP A 182 7.75 -0.16 11.29
N ALA A 183 7.43 -1.45 11.33
CA ALA A 183 6.11 -1.94 11.73
C ALA A 183 5.78 -1.68 13.21
N LEU A 184 6.78 -1.55 14.08
CA LEU A 184 6.57 -1.33 15.51
C LEU A 184 6.29 0.13 15.85
N THR A 185 7.07 1.04 15.26
CA THR A 185 7.09 2.47 15.60
C THR A 185 6.37 3.36 14.59
N GLY A 186 6.10 2.86 13.37
CA GLY A 186 5.54 3.65 12.28
C GLY A 186 6.51 4.68 11.68
N LEU A 187 7.75 4.75 12.15
CA LEU A 187 8.77 5.64 11.60
C LEU A 187 9.27 5.15 10.24
N PRO A 188 9.82 6.01 9.39
CA PRO A 188 10.68 5.62 8.29
C PRO A 188 11.65 4.53 8.70
N ASN A 189 11.74 3.46 7.90
CA ASN A 189 12.73 2.40 8.11
C ASN A 189 14.10 2.80 7.54
N ARG A 190 15.07 1.89 7.66
CA ARG A 190 16.43 2.10 7.14
C ARG A 190 16.44 2.47 5.65
N ALA A 191 15.65 1.80 4.82
CA ALA A 191 15.64 2.04 3.37
C ALA A 191 15.14 3.46 3.03
N LEU A 192 14.03 3.89 3.64
CA LEU A 192 13.49 5.23 3.43
C LEU A 192 14.40 6.32 4.03
N PHE A 193 15.09 6.03 5.15
CA PHE A 193 16.07 6.95 5.74
C PHE A 193 17.19 7.25 4.74
N TYR A 194 17.82 6.22 4.15
CA TYR A 194 18.92 6.41 3.19
C TYR A 194 18.47 7.14 1.92
N ASP A 195 17.26 6.88 1.45
CA ASP A 195 16.73 7.59 0.30
C ASP A 195 16.53 9.08 0.60
N ARG A 196 15.89 9.41 1.72
CA ARG A 196 15.70 10.81 2.16
C ARG A 196 17.02 11.52 2.45
N LEU A 197 17.99 10.82 3.03
CA LEU A 197 19.32 11.39 3.28
C LEU A 197 19.99 11.76 1.97
N ARG A 198 19.98 10.89 0.98
CA ARG A 198 20.52 11.15 -0.36
C ARG A 198 19.88 12.37 -1.00
N GLN A 199 18.56 12.48 -0.97
CA GLN A 199 17.82 13.62 -1.51
C GLN A 199 18.16 14.92 -0.77
N SER A 200 18.23 14.89 0.57
CA SER A 200 18.55 16.05 1.39
C SER A 200 20.01 16.52 1.17
N MET A 201 20.95 15.59 1.03
CA MET A 201 22.35 15.91 0.69
C MET A 201 22.47 16.58 -0.67
N HIS A 202 21.80 16.03 -1.70
CA HIS A 202 21.78 16.65 -3.04
C HIS A 202 21.22 18.08 -2.98
N THR A 203 20.17 18.30 -2.21
CA THR A 203 19.57 19.63 -2.07
C THR A 203 20.53 20.59 -1.36
N ALA A 204 21.14 20.15 -0.25
CA ALA A 204 22.10 20.97 0.52
C ALA A 204 23.32 21.33 -0.33
N LEU A 205 23.93 20.38 -1.04
CA LEU A 205 25.10 20.62 -1.89
C LEU A 205 24.81 21.61 -3.02
N ARG A 206 23.65 21.53 -3.66
CA ARG A 206 23.24 22.50 -4.71
C ARG A 206 23.06 23.90 -4.18
N ALA A 207 22.56 24.03 -2.95
CA ALA A 207 22.28 25.31 -2.32
C ALA A 207 23.50 25.89 -1.54
N ASN A 208 24.66 25.20 -1.56
CA ASN A 208 25.78 25.46 -0.65
C ASN A 208 25.32 25.57 0.81
N GLY A 209 24.31 24.76 1.14
CA GLY A 209 23.70 24.69 2.48
C GLY A 209 24.33 23.64 3.37
N ARG A 210 23.80 23.52 4.57
CA ARG A 210 24.24 22.56 5.59
C ARG A 210 23.15 21.54 5.89
N LEU A 211 23.58 20.34 6.27
CA LEU A 211 22.72 19.25 6.71
C LEU A 211 23.33 18.64 7.97
N GLY A 212 22.51 18.36 8.99
CA GLY A 212 22.91 17.59 10.16
C GLY A 212 22.35 16.17 10.10
N ILE A 213 23.13 15.20 10.56
CA ILE A 213 22.70 13.82 10.79
C ILE A 213 22.91 13.53 12.29
N LEU A 214 21.86 13.03 12.93
CA LEU A 214 21.96 12.49 14.27
C LEU A 214 21.85 10.96 14.16
N ASN A 215 22.84 10.23 14.67
CA ASN A 215 22.73 8.81 14.90
C ASN A 215 22.50 8.55 16.38
N ILE A 216 21.51 7.72 16.71
CA ILE A 216 20.93 7.65 18.05
C ILE A 216 20.77 6.18 18.44
N ASP A 217 21.31 5.82 19.58
CA ASP A 217 21.14 4.50 20.19
C ASP A 217 20.37 4.62 21.49
N MET A 218 19.37 3.78 21.70
CA MET A 218 18.60 3.75 22.92
C MET A 218 19.38 3.08 24.06
N ASP A 219 19.56 3.82 25.13
CA ASP A 219 20.19 3.29 26.34
C ASP A 219 19.15 2.54 27.20
N GLY A 220 19.50 1.33 27.64
CA GLY A 220 18.70 0.61 28.65
C GLY A 220 17.56 -0.28 28.12
N LEU A 221 17.45 -0.54 26.81
CA LEU A 221 16.43 -1.43 26.27
C LEU A 221 16.54 -2.86 26.84
N LYS A 222 17.76 -3.39 26.94
CA LYS A 222 18.00 -4.73 27.48
C LYS A 222 17.53 -4.88 28.93
N PRO A 223 17.91 -4.01 29.89
CA PRO A 223 17.36 -4.05 31.25
C PRO A 223 15.84 -3.96 31.32
N ILE A 224 15.20 -3.19 30.45
CA ILE A 224 13.73 -3.11 30.39
C ILE A 224 13.14 -4.44 29.93
N ASN A 225 13.70 -5.06 28.89
CA ASN A 225 13.27 -6.37 28.42
C ASN A 225 13.48 -7.46 29.48
N ASP A 226 14.64 -7.46 30.13
CA ASP A 226 14.99 -8.47 31.13
C ASP A 226 14.14 -8.33 32.42
N GLY A 227 13.78 -7.11 32.80
CA GLY A 227 12.97 -6.81 34.00
C GLY A 227 11.46 -6.86 33.81
N PHE A 228 10.95 -6.43 32.66
CA PHE A 228 9.52 -6.20 32.41
C PHE A 228 9.00 -6.93 31.16
N GLY A 229 9.86 -7.72 30.48
CA GLY A 229 9.52 -8.47 29.27
C GLY A 229 9.52 -7.64 27.98
N HIS A 230 9.47 -8.35 26.83
CA HIS A 230 9.54 -7.72 25.50
C HIS A 230 8.41 -6.72 25.23
N ARG A 231 7.24 -6.91 25.84
CA ARG A 231 6.13 -5.94 25.70
C ARG A 231 6.48 -4.56 26.25
N ALA A 232 7.24 -4.49 27.35
CA ALA A 232 7.74 -3.25 27.91
C ALA A 232 8.78 -2.60 26.99
N GLY A 233 9.68 -3.39 26.41
CA GLY A 233 10.65 -2.90 25.42
C GLY A 233 9.99 -2.37 24.16
N ASP A 234 8.97 -3.05 23.64
CA ASP A 234 8.18 -2.57 22.51
C ASP A 234 7.46 -1.26 22.82
N ALA A 235 6.90 -1.12 24.04
CA ALA A 235 6.29 0.12 24.49
C ALA A 235 7.32 1.25 24.60
N ALA A 236 8.51 0.96 25.14
CA ALA A 236 9.62 1.90 25.22
C ALA A 236 10.06 2.41 23.84
N LEU A 237 10.17 1.51 22.85
CA LEU A 237 10.52 1.88 21.48
C LEU A 237 9.45 2.76 20.81
N ARG A 238 8.16 2.48 21.05
CA ARG A 238 7.05 3.35 20.57
C ARG A 238 7.06 4.71 21.24
N GLU A 239 7.33 4.76 22.54
CA GLU A 239 7.41 6.01 23.31
C GLU A 239 8.57 6.87 22.84
N ILE A 240 9.77 6.30 22.64
CA ILE A 240 10.91 7.01 22.06
C ILE A 240 10.55 7.59 20.69
N ALA A 241 9.95 6.81 19.80
CA ALA A 241 9.56 7.27 18.48
C ALA A 241 8.61 8.49 18.56
N THR A 242 7.61 8.41 19.42
CA THR A 242 6.63 9.49 19.65
C THR A 242 7.33 10.78 20.16
N ARG A 243 8.21 10.63 21.13
CA ARG A 243 8.95 11.76 21.70
C ARG A 243 9.93 12.39 20.72
N MET A 244 10.61 11.57 19.92
CA MET A 244 11.51 12.05 18.86
C MET A 244 10.76 12.88 17.82
N ILE A 245 9.58 12.38 17.35
CA ILE A 245 8.73 13.14 16.42
C ILE A 245 8.33 14.49 17.04
N GLY A 246 7.94 14.51 18.31
CA GLY A 246 7.59 15.76 19.03
C GLY A 246 8.77 16.70 19.27
N ALA A 247 10.00 16.17 19.28
CA ALA A 247 11.22 16.93 19.51
C ALA A 247 11.78 17.61 18.25
N VAL A 248 11.39 17.20 17.05
CA VAL A 248 11.96 17.69 15.78
C VAL A 248 10.98 18.59 15.04
N ARG A 249 11.47 19.30 14.01
CA ARG A 249 10.63 20.12 13.14
C ARG A 249 9.94 19.23 12.09
N ARG A 250 8.88 19.72 11.48
CA ARG A 250 8.16 19.02 10.40
C ARG A 250 9.02 18.78 9.15
N SER A 251 10.06 19.58 8.96
CA SER A 251 11.06 19.42 7.88
C SER A 251 12.05 18.29 8.13
N ASP A 252 12.22 17.90 9.40
CA ASP A 252 13.20 16.92 9.80
C ASP A 252 12.65 15.50 9.58
N THR A 253 13.54 14.54 9.41
CA THR A 253 13.14 13.12 9.27
C THR A 253 13.65 12.35 10.47
N VAL A 254 12.76 11.67 11.19
CA VAL A 254 13.09 10.68 12.20
C VAL A 254 12.89 9.30 11.61
N ALA A 255 13.83 8.39 11.85
CA ALA A 255 13.77 7.01 11.34
C ALA A 255 14.24 6.01 12.40
N ARG A 256 13.75 4.77 12.32
CA ARG A 256 14.32 3.61 13.05
C ARG A 256 15.14 2.78 12.07
N VAL A 257 16.45 2.70 12.30
CA VAL A 257 17.42 2.08 11.36
C VAL A 257 17.91 0.71 11.82
N GLY A 258 17.67 0.37 13.08
CA GLY A 258 18.05 -0.90 13.70
C GLY A 258 17.11 -1.29 14.85
N GLY A 259 17.50 -2.26 15.68
CA GLY A 259 16.72 -2.74 16.82
C GLY A 259 16.42 -1.63 17.84
N ASP A 260 17.45 -1.01 18.38
CA ASP A 260 17.44 0.12 19.32
C ASP A 260 18.07 1.40 18.74
N GLU A 261 18.34 1.37 17.43
CA GLU A 261 19.00 2.46 16.70
C GLU A 261 17.97 3.31 15.95
N PHE A 262 18.11 4.62 16.12
CA PHE A 262 17.32 5.64 15.43
C PHE A 262 18.25 6.63 14.72
N ALA A 263 17.72 7.34 13.74
CA ALA A 263 18.46 8.39 13.05
C ALA A 263 17.57 9.59 12.77
N VAL A 264 18.17 10.79 12.73
CA VAL A 264 17.47 12.02 12.39
C VAL A 264 18.23 12.76 11.31
N ILE A 265 17.51 13.23 10.28
CA ILE A 265 18.03 14.16 9.28
C ILE A 265 17.53 15.56 9.64
N LEU A 266 18.45 16.53 9.74
CA LEU A 266 18.19 17.94 10.01
C LEU A 266 18.52 18.77 8.76
N PRO A 267 17.58 18.95 7.81
CA PRO A 267 17.81 19.80 6.65
C PRO A 267 17.95 21.27 7.06
N ASN A 268 18.82 21.99 6.37
CA ASN A 268 19.01 23.44 6.58
C ASN A 268 19.36 23.82 8.03
N VAL A 269 20.14 23.00 8.70
CA VAL A 269 20.70 23.37 10.02
C VAL A 269 21.80 24.42 9.83
N GLY A 270 21.80 25.46 10.65
CA GLY A 270 22.71 26.60 10.47
C GLY A 270 24.18 26.25 10.74
N ASN A 271 24.44 25.56 11.82
CA ASN A 271 25.78 25.18 12.27
C ASN A 271 25.73 23.97 13.21
N ARG A 272 26.89 23.54 13.69
CA ARG A 272 27.02 22.37 14.60
C ARG A 272 26.35 22.66 15.98
N ASP A 273 26.38 23.89 16.49
CA ASP A 273 25.78 24.24 17.78
C ASP A 273 24.23 24.11 17.69
N ASP A 274 23.64 24.45 16.55
CA ASP A 274 22.22 24.26 16.33
C ASP A 274 21.86 22.75 16.33
N ALA A 275 22.70 21.90 15.71
CA ALA A 275 22.53 20.46 15.75
C ALA A 275 22.69 19.90 17.17
N HIS A 276 23.65 20.38 17.94
CA HIS A 276 23.83 20.03 19.35
C HIS A 276 22.64 20.46 20.20
N THR A 277 22.10 21.64 19.97
CA THR A 277 20.90 22.14 20.66
C THR A 277 19.70 21.22 20.39
N GLN A 278 19.53 20.79 19.14
CA GLN A 278 18.48 19.83 18.76
C GLN A 278 18.67 18.48 19.41
N SER A 279 19.89 17.93 19.39
CA SER A 279 20.21 16.63 20.01
C SER A 279 19.98 16.65 21.52
N THR A 280 20.37 17.74 22.21
CA THR A 280 20.15 17.94 23.65
C THR A 280 18.66 18.02 23.98
N ARG A 281 17.86 18.74 23.18
CA ARG A 281 16.41 18.83 23.33
C ARG A 281 15.76 17.46 23.17
N LEU A 282 16.17 16.70 22.16
CA LEU A 282 15.69 15.36 21.88
C LEU A 282 16.03 14.41 23.04
N ALA A 283 17.29 14.38 23.48
CA ALA A 283 17.72 13.54 24.60
C ALA A 283 16.98 13.85 25.91
N ARG A 284 16.70 15.13 26.17
CA ARG A 284 15.89 15.55 27.33
C ARG A 284 14.47 15.05 27.26
N GLN A 285 13.78 15.21 26.12
CA GLN A 285 12.41 14.75 25.95
C GLN A 285 12.28 13.23 26.03
N VAL A 286 13.24 12.51 25.44
CA VAL A 286 13.28 11.05 25.58
C VAL A 286 13.52 10.62 27.02
N GLY A 287 14.33 11.36 27.78
CA GLY A 287 14.67 11.07 29.18
C GLY A 287 13.55 11.27 30.19
N GLU A 288 12.43 11.88 29.82
CA GLU A 288 11.26 11.99 30.70
C GLU A 288 10.71 10.59 31.05
N PRO A 289 10.29 10.33 32.30
CA PRO A 289 9.68 9.07 32.67
C PRO A 289 8.42 8.78 31.84
N PHE A 290 8.16 7.51 31.56
CA PHE A 290 6.87 7.06 31.02
C PHE A 290 6.32 5.90 31.85
N GLU A 291 5.02 5.75 31.87
CA GLU A 291 4.35 4.73 32.67
C GLU A 291 4.01 3.51 31.80
N PHE A 292 4.37 2.33 32.27
CA PHE A 292 4.01 1.05 31.67
C PHE A 292 3.54 0.09 32.73
N GLU A 293 2.27 -0.36 32.67
CA GLU A 293 1.64 -1.31 33.62
C GLU A 293 1.87 -0.94 35.12
N GLY A 294 1.78 0.38 35.43
CA GLY A 294 1.96 0.89 36.78
C GLY A 294 3.43 1.09 37.21
N HIS A 295 4.39 0.88 36.30
CA HIS A 295 5.82 1.11 36.55
C HIS A 295 6.33 2.35 35.80
N ALA A 296 6.99 3.26 36.54
CA ALA A 296 7.65 4.41 35.94
C ALA A 296 9.01 3.98 35.35
N LEU A 297 9.10 3.91 34.03
CA LEU A 297 10.32 3.58 33.31
C LEU A 297 11.02 4.85 32.83
N ARG A 298 12.34 4.85 32.84
CA ARG A 298 13.16 5.93 32.28
C ARG A 298 13.91 5.43 31.06
N LEU A 299 13.92 6.26 30.02
CA LEU A 299 14.62 6.02 28.78
C LEU A 299 15.85 6.93 28.70
N GLY A 300 16.86 6.48 27.97
CA GLY A 300 18.02 7.28 27.65
C GLY A 300 18.39 7.11 26.18
N VAL A 301 19.15 8.06 25.65
CA VAL A 301 19.70 7.93 24.30
C VAL A 301 21.13 8.46 24.26
N SER A 302 21.99 7.79 23.53
CA SER A 302 23.31 8.25 23.14
C SER A 302 23.25 8.78 21.72
N VAL A 303 23.69 10.04 21.50
CA VAL A 303 23.52 10.72 20.21
C VAL A 303 24.88 11.13 19.66
N GLY A 304 25.18 10.72 18.43
CA GLY A 304 26.30 11.19 17.63
C GLY A 304 25.83 12.12 16.53
N ILE A 305 26.64 13.11 16.19
CA ILE A 305 26.30 14.18 15.23
C ILE A 305 27.35 14.22 14.12
N ALA A 306 26.87 14.25 12.88
CA ALA A 306 27.69 14.60 11.72
C ALA A 306 27.08 15.77 10.93
N MET A 307 27.93 16.60 10.35
CA MET A 307 27.54 17.79 9.60
C MET A 307 28.08 17.76 8.17
N LEU A 308 27.21 17.92 7.20
CA LEU A 308 27.59 18.25 5.83
C LEU A 308 27.78 19.77 5.71
N PRO A 309 28.88 20.29 5.13
CA PRO A 309 30.00 19.54 4.55
C PRO A 309 31.15 19.25 5.52
N ASP A 310 31.09 19.69 6.78
CA ASP A 310 32.21 19.77 7.71
C ASP A 310 32.84 18.40 8.03
N ASP A 311 32.04 17.34 8.15
CA ASP A 311 32.48 15.97 8.49
C ASP A 311 32.50 15.02 7.28
N GLY A 312 32.20 15.55 6.10
CA GLY A 312 32.22 14.78 4.85
C GLY A 312 31.22 15.33 3.83
N THR A 313 31.41 14.92 2.58
CA THR A 313 30.53 15.30 1.45
C THR A 313 29.86 14.09 0.81
N ASP A 314 30.23 12.89 1.21
CA ASP A 314 29.55 11.65 0.81
C ASP A 314 28.78 11.03 1.99
N MET A 315 27.78 10.23 1.65
CA MET A 315 26.86 9.66 2.61
C MET A 315 27.52 8.70 3.59
N ASN A 316 28.47 7.88 3.14
CA ASN A 316 29.11 6.88 3.99
C ASN A 316 30.00 7.55 5.03
N ALA A 317 30.79 8.56 4.62
CA ALA A 317 31.64 9.32 5.55
C ALA A 317 30.82 10.01 6.64
N LEU A 318 29.68 10.61 6.30
CA LEU A 318 28.81 11.27 7.27
C LEU A 318 28.18 10.28 8.27
N ILE A 319 27.74 9.12 7.78
CA ILE A 319 27.16 8.08 8.66
C ILE A 319 28.23 7.52 9.59
N GLU A 320 29.41 7.21 9.06
CA GLU A 320 30.53 6.69 9.87
C GLU A 320 30.95 7.70 10.95
N HIS A 321 31.00 9.00 10.61
CA HIS A 321 31.31 10.06 11.58
C HIS A 321 30.26 10.15 12.68
N ALA A 322 28.98 10.10 12.33
CA ALA A 322 27.89 10.11 13.31
C ALA A 322 27.90 8.86 14.21
N ASP A 323 28.20 7.68 13.65
CA ASP A 323 28.34 6.42 14.40
C ASP A 323 29.50 6.48 15.41
N GLN A 324 30.66 6.94 14.98
CA GLN A 324 31.84 7.08 15.85
C GLN A 324 31.54 8.04 17.00
N ALA A 325 30.94 9.20 16.70
CA ALA A 325 30.55 10.19 17.71
C ALA A 325 29.53 9.62 18.72
N MET A 326 28.56 8.84 18.26
CA MET A 326 27.57 8.18 19.12
C MET A 326 28.23 7.13 20.03
N TYR A 327 29.13 6.32 19.49
CA TYR A 327 29.84 5.33 20.26
C TYR A 327 30.69 5.94 21.39
N GLU A 328 31.36 7.08 21.15
CA GLU A 328 32.10 7.82 22.16
C GLU A 328 31.21 8.30 23.32
N VAL A 329 30.03 8.84 22.99
CA VAL A 329 29.02 9.26 23.99
C VAL A 329 28.56 8.04 24.81
N LYS A 330 28.25 6.93 24.16
CA LYS A 330 27.78 5.68 24.82
C LYS A 330 28.85 5.14 25.79
N ARG A 331 30.12 5.13 25.36
CA ARG A 331 31.24 4.67 26.18
C ARG A 331 31.43 5.52 27.43
N THR A 332 31.39 6.84 27.29
CA THR A 332 31.56 7.80 28.40
C THR A 332 30.42 7.68 29.43
N ARG A 333 29.19 7.45 28.99
CA ARG A 333 28.03 7.22 29.89
C ARG A 333 28.12 5.87 30.61
N GLY A 334 28.52 4.81 29.92
CA GLY A 334 28.69 3.47 30.52
C GLY A 334 29.76 3.41 31.60
N GLN A 335 30.79 4.27 31.54
CA GLN A 335 31.79 4.41 32.60
C GLN A 335 31.23 5.12 33.83
N ARG A 336 30.47 6.22 33.64
CA ARG A 336 29.84 6.95 34.76
C ARG A 336 28.82 6.12 35.56
N THR A 337 28.15 5.18 34.89
CA THR A 337 27.16 4.30 35.56
C THR A 337 27.80 3.15 36.33
N ARG A 338 29.08 2.85 36.08
CA ARG A 338 29.85 1.83 36.84
C ARG A 338 30.56 2.43 38.06
N ASP A 339 30.82 3.73 38.07
CA ASP A 339 31.51 4.45 39.13
C ASP A 339 30.54 5.12 40.13
N ALA A 340 29.22 5.01 39.91
CA ALA A 340 28.14 5.51 40.79
C ALA A 340 27.38 4.33 41.46
#